data_7d1c761bcd954530e7333705d6265e45
#
_entry.id   7d1c761bcd954530e7333705d6265e45
#
_cell.length_a   1.000
_cell.length_b   1.000
_cell.length_c   1.000
_cell.angle_alpha   90.00
_cell.angle_beta   90.00
_cell.angle_gamma   90.00
#
_symmetry.space_group_name_H-M   'P 1'
#
loop_
_entity.id
_entity.type
_entity.pdbx_description
1 polymer ?
#
loop_
_entity_poly.entity_id
_entity_poly.type
_entity_poly.pdbx_seq_one_letter_code
_entity_poly.pdbx_strand_id
1 'polypeptide(L)'
;MIKINIVEPIRDKEKVKEIYNYLSNKNKRDALLFYFGVYSGLRISDILKFKVKDCYKKGYNIRETKTNKQKIVDWNPYLARALRDYISDKDPEEYLFKSRQCNKSITRQRAYQIIKKACNECKVYNVGTHTLRKTFGYHTYLITKDVAMLMDIFNHSSPDITLRYIGISQEKNNQTIKKLKY
;
A
#
# COMPACT_ATOMS: atom_id res chain seq x y z
N MET A 1 -11.22 0.64 28.99
CA MET A 1 -11.17 -0.23 27.80
C MET A 1 -10.26 0.42 26.75
N ILE A 2 -9.10 -0.17 26.46
CA ILE A 2 -8.20 0.29 25.40
C ILE A 2 -8.90 -0.06 24.07
N LYS A 3 -9.40 0.93 23.31
CA LYS A 3 -9.84 0.72 21.94
C LYS A 3 -8.62 0.33 21.11
N ILE A 4 -8.44 -0.95 20.85
CA ILE A 4 -7.48 -1.43 19.87
C ILE A 4 -7.99 -0.93 18.53
N ASN A 5 -7.39 0.14 18.01
CA ASN A 5 -7.69 0.63 16.66
C ASN A 5 -7.15 -0.38 15.64
N ILE A 6 -7.99 -1.35 15.30
CA ILE A 6 -7.65 -2.32 14.25
C ILE A 6 -7.63 -1.58 12.93
N VAL A 7 -6.45 -1.47 12.36
CA VAL A 7 -6.24 -0.89 11.03
C VAL A 7 -6.79 -1.86 9.99
N GLU A 8 -7.65 -1.36 9.10
CA GLU A 8 -8.34 -2.15 8.09
C GLU A 8 -7.81 -1.87 6.67
N PRO A 9 -7.95 -2.83 5.71
CA PRO A 9 -7.76 -2.56 4.29
C PRO A 9 -8.92 -1.71 3.74
N ILE A 10 -8.66 -0.95 2.68
CA ILE A 10 -9.72 -0.30 1.90
C ILE A 10 -10.30 -1.36 0.95
N ARG A 11 -11.48 -1.90 1.32
CA ARG A 11 -12.10 -3.02 0.58
C ARG A 11 -12.79 -2.59 -0.70
N ASP A 12 -13.36 -1.39 -0.71
CA ASP A 12 -14.06 -0.83 -1.86
C ASP A 12 -13.07 -0.22 -2.85
N LYS A 13 -13.06 -0.75 -4.08
CA LYS A 13 -12.20 -0.28 -5.18
C LYS A 13 -12.54 1.16 -5.61
N GLU A 14 -13.81 1.55 -5.53
CA GLU A 14 -14.22 2.92 -5.88
C GLU A 14 -13.69 3.91 -4.84
N LYS A 15 -13.63 3.53 -3.55
CA LYS A 15 -12.96 4.35 -2.52
C LYS A 15 -11.47 4.51 -2.76
N VAL A 16 -10.78 3.49 -3.29
CA VAL A 16 -9.37 3.61 -3.68
C VAL A 16 -9.20 4.66 -4.78
N LYS A 17 -10.07 4.66 -5.79
CA LYS A 17 -10.05 5.66 -6.88
C LYS A 17 -10.40 7.08 -6.35
N GLU A 18 -11.42 7.18 -5.52
CA GLU A 18 -11.87 8.45 -4.92
C GLU A 18 -10.74 9.11 -4.13
N ILE A 19 -10.04 8.35 -3.28
CA ILE A 19 -8.90 8.85 -2.49
C ILE A 19 -7.75 9.29 -3.40
N TYR A 20 -7.44 8.51 -4.43
CA TYR A 20 -6.41 8.89 -5.39
C TYR A 20 -6.75 10.20 -6.10
N ASN A 21 -7.98 10.35 -6.60
CA ASN A 21 -8.44 11.55 -7.29
C ASN A 21 -8.42 12.77 -6.36
N TYR A 22 -8.88 12.61 -5.11
CA TYR A 22 -8.79 13.65 -4.10
C TYR A 22 -7.36 14.14 -3.88
N LEU A 23 -6.41 13.19 -3.75
CA LEU A 23 -4.99 13.52 -3.58
C LEU A 23 -4.39 14.14 -4.84
N SER A 24 -4.72 13.61 -6.02
CA SER A 24 -4.20 14.07 -7.31
C SER A 24 -4.56 15.53 -7.58
N ASN A 25 -5.78 15.93 -7.23
CA ASN A 25 -6.24 17.31 -7.34
C ASN A 25 -5.54 18.27 -6.37
N LYS A 26 -4.90 17.74 -5.30
CA LYS A 26 -4.20 18.56 -4.30
C LYS A 26 -2.69 18.52 -4.45
N ASN A 27 -2.11 17.35 -4.68
CA ASN A 27 -0.66 17.17 -4.73
C ASN A 27 -0.30 15.84 -5.40
N LYS A 28 0.35 15.91 -6.57
CA LYS A 28 0.77 14.73 -7.36
C LYS A 28 1.70 13.79 -6.58
N ARG A 29 2.61 14.32 -5.74
CA ARG A 29 3.48 13.48 -4.88
C ARG A 29 2.65 12.63 -3.91
N ASP A 30 1.67 13.24 -3.27
CA ASP A 30 0.87 12.59 -2.24
C ASP A 30 -0.08 11.54 -2.88
N ALA A 31 -0.60 11.82 -4.07
CA ALA A 31 -1.35 10.84 -4.88
C ALA A 31 -0.49 9.65 -5.28
N LEU A 32 0.74 9.91 -5.75
CA LEU A 32 1.70 8.85 -6.09
C LEU A 32 2.06 8.01 -4.86
N LEU A 33 2.26 8.62 -3.68
CA LEU A 33 2.53 7.90 -2.44
C LEU A 33 1.41 6.90 -2.10
N PHE A 34 0.16 7.32 -2.26
CA PHE A 34 -1.00 6.46 -2.05
C PHE A 34 -1.01 5.30 -3.06
N TYR A 35 -0.89 5.58 -4.36
CA TYR A 35 -0.83 4.55 -5.40
C TYR A 35 0.35 3.61 -5.22
N PHE A 36 1.52 4.14 -4.87
CA PHE A 36 2.68 3.31 -4.59
C PHE A 36 2.38 2.26 -3.51
N GLY A 37 1.75 2.68 -2.41
CA GLY A 37 1.41 1.78 -1.32
C GLY A 37 0.37 0.71 -1.69
N VAL A 38 -0.70 1.07 -2.40
CA VAL A 38 -1.78 0.14 -2.76
C VAL A 38 -1.44 -0.79 -3.93
N TYR A 39 -0.43 -0.46 -4.75
CA TYR A 39 -0.02 -1.30 -5.88
C TYR A 39 1.28 -2.08 -5.66
N SER A 40 2.13 -1.69 -4.72
CA SER A 40 3.36 -2.42 -4.41
C SER A 40 3.28 -3.30 -3.17
N GLY A 41 2.40 -2.97 -2.25
CA GLY A 41 2.31 -3.65 -0.97
C GLY A 41 3.54 -3.46 -0.07
N LEU A 42 4.49 -2.61 -0.42
CA LEU A 42 5.68 -2.32 0.39
C LEU A 42 5.33 -1.61 1.71
N ARG A 43 6.20 -1.72 2.70
CA ARG A 43 6.06 -0.91 3.92
C ARG A 43 6.34 0.55 3.61
N ILE A 44 5.60 1.45 4.25
CA ILE A 44 5.78 2.90 4.02
C ILE A 44 7.24 3.35 4.25
N SER A 45 7.94 2.74 5.22
CA SER A 45 9.35 3.00 5.47
C SER A 45 10.26 2.66 4.30
N ASP A 46 9.88 1.65 3.51
CA ASP A 46 10.66 1.21 2.35
C ASP A 46 10.31 2.05 1.12
N ILE A 47 9.03 2.38 0.95
CA ILE A 47 8.56 3.30 -0.09
C ILE A 47 9.28 4.67 0.01
N LEU A 48 9.44 5.18 1.22
CA LEU A 48 10.09 6.49 1.44
C LEU A 48 11.59 6.51 1.18
N LYS A 49 12.23 5.35 0.98
CA LYS A 49 13.66 5.27 0.59
C LYS A 49 13.89 5.41 -0.91
N PHE A 50 12.85 5.25 -1.72
CA PHE A 50 12.98 5.30 -3.18
C PHE A 50 13.50 6.66 -3.64
N LYS A 51 14.43 6.62 -4.58
CA LYS A 51 14.87 7.74 -5.40
C LYS A 51 14.21 7.69 -6.76
N VAL A 52 14.20 8.78 -7.47
CA VAL A 52 13.68 8.89 -8.83
C VAL A 52 14.31 7.85 -9.76
N LYS A 53 15.64 7.67 -9.70
CA LYS A 53 16.38 6.67 -10.50
C LYS A 53 15.92 5.23 -10.29
N ASP A 54 15.38 4.89 -9.11
CA ASP A 54 14.89 3.54 -8.84
C ASP A 54 13.62 3.22 -9.65
N CYS A 55 12.89 4.26 -10.06
CA CYS A 55 11.64 4.15 -10.81
C CYS A 55 11.85 3.98 -12.34
N TYR A 56 13.07 4.16 -12.86
CA TYR A 56 13.40 3.83 -14.25
C TYR A 56 13.55 2.32 -14.48
N LYS A 57 13.71 1.54 -13.41
CA LYS A 57 13.77 0.09 -13.46
C LYS A 57 12.40 -0.48 -13.81
N LYS A 58 12.38 -1.70 -14.35
CA LYS A 58 11.15 -2.42 -14.72
C LYS A 58 10.24 -2.71 -13.52
N GLY A 59 10.80 -2.74 -12.31
CA GLY A 59 10.08 -3.08 -11.10
C GLY A 59 10.91 -2.79 -9.85
N TYR A 60 10.50 -3.35 -8.72
CA TYR A 60 11.16 -3.20 -7.42
C TYR A 60 11.58 -4.56 -6.85
N ASN A 61 12.63 -4.54 -6.00
CA ASN A 61 13.15 -5.74 -5.37
C ASN A 61 12.38 -6.06 -4.09
N ILE A 62 11.98 -7.32 -3.94
CA ILE A 62 11.60 -7.93 -2.68
C ILE A 62 12.60 -9.01 -2.30
N ARG A 63 12.74 -9.31 -1.01
CA ARG A 63 13.60 -10.36 -0.50
C ARG A 63 12.76 -11.52 -0.02
N GLU A 64 12.89 -12.68 -0.65
CA GLU A 64 12.19 -13.89 -0.25
C GLU A 64 12.66 -14.38 1.13
N THR A 65 11.74 -14.74 2.00
CA THR A 65 12.04 -15.18 3.37
C THR A 65 12.82 -16.50 3.41
N LYS A 66 12.44 -17.45 2.55
CA LYS A 66 12.98 -18.81 2.61
C LYS A 66 14.35 -18.94 1.98
N THR A 67 14.60 -18.21 0.89
CA THR A 67 15.83 -18.36 0.09
C THR A 67 16.79 -17.21 0.27
N ASN A 68 16.35 -16.13 0.92
CA ASN A 68 17.07 -14.86 1.05
C ASN A 68 17.46 -14.23 -0.31
N LYS A 69 16.90 -14.74 -1.41
CA LYS A 69 17.12 -14.25 -2.77
C LYS A 69 16.32 -12.98 -3.04
N GLN A 70 16.90 -12.12 -3.85
CA GLN A 70 16.16 -10.95 -4.37
C GLN A 70 15.30 -11.39 -5.55
N LYS A 71 14.04 -10.95 -5.53
CA LYS A 71 13.09 -11.14 -6.63
C LYS A 71 12.62 -9.76 -7.11
N ILE A 72 12.58 -9.59 -8.42
CA ILE A 72 12.04 -8.38 -9.03
C ILE A 72 10.54 -8.57 -9.22
N VAL A 73 9.76 -7.62 -8.73
CA VAL A 73 8.31 -7.53 -8.96
C VAL A 73 8.07 -6.36 -9.91
N ASP A 74 7.50 -6.64 -11.05
CA ASP A 74 7.22 -5.62 -12.07
C ASP A 74 6.22 -4.56 -11.52
N TRP A 75 6.37 -3.33 -12.00
CA TRP A 75 5.41 -2.28 -11.66
C TRP A 75 4.01 -2.62 -12.19
N ASN A 76 3.01 -2.48 -11.35
CA ASN A 76 1.62 -2.49 -11.84
C ASN A 76 1.44 -1.39 -12.91
N PRO A 77 0.73 -1.64 -14.04
CA PRO A 77 0.62 -0.68 -15.16
C PRO A 77 0.12 0.72 -14.74
N TYR A 78 -0.85 0.80 -13.82
CA TYR A 78 -1.36 2.08 -13.30
C TYR A 78 -0.29 2.83 -12.49
N LEU A 79 0.44 2.11 -11.64
CA LEU A 79 1.55 2.69 -10.89
C LEU A 79 2.69 3.12 -11.83
N ALA A 80 3.04 2.29 -12.82
CA ALA A 80 4.08 2.60 -13.81
C ALA A 80 3.76 3.88 -14.59
N ARG A 81 2.50 4.07 -14.98
CA ARG A 81 2.05 5.31 -15.64
C ARG A 81 2.20 6.50 -14.71
N ALA A 82 1.67 6.42 -13.49
CA ALA A 82 1.76 7.50 -12.51
C ALA A 82 3.21 7.85 -12.13
N LEU A 83 4.10 6.85 -12.09
CA LEU A 83 5.54 7.06 -11.88
C LEU A 83 6.14 7.85 -13.05
N ARG A 84 5.96 7.41 -14.31
CA ARG A 84 6.47 8.12 -15.50
C ARG A 84 6.01 9.57 -15.53
N ASP A 85 4.71 9.81 -15.32
CA ASP A 85 4.13 11.16 -15.36
C ASP A 85 4.67 12.05 -14.22
N TYR A 86 5.07 11.45 -13.08
CA TYR A 86 5.58 12.20 -11.93
C TYR A 86 7.07 12.51 -12.00
N ILE A 87 7.87 11.61 -12.60
CA ILE A 87 9.35 11.71 -12.59
C ILE A 87 9.95 12.35 -13.85
N SER A 88 9.13 12.71 -14.84
CA SER A 88 9.58 13.18 -16.17
C SER A 88 10.55 14.37 -16.14
N ASP A 89 10.42 15.23 -15.14
CA ASP A 89 11.18 16.48 -14.98
C ASP A 89 12.04 16.52 -13.70
N LYS A 90 12.30 15.34 -13.08
CA LYS A 90 12.99 15.28 -11.79
C LYS A 90 14.40 14.76 -11.87
N ASP A 91 15.25 15.27 -10.96
CA ASP A 91 16.61 14.78 -10.79
C ASP A 91 16.60 13.31 -10.34
N PRO A 92 17.31 12.41 -11.04
CA PRO A 92 17.43 10.99 -10.69
C PRO A 92 17.90 10.72 -9.26
N GLU A 93 18.71 11.61 -8.68
CA GLU A 93 19.28 11.43 -7.34
C GLU A 93 18.38 11.93 -6.21
N GLU A 94 17.32 12.68 -6.52
CA GLU A 94 16.41 13.14 -5.48
C GLU A 94 15.51 12.00 -4.96
N TYR A 95 15.02 12.15 -3.73
CA TYR A 95 14.03 11.26 -3.18
C TYR A 95 12.71 11.37 -3.94
N LEU A 96 12.08 10.23 -4.29
CA LEU A 96 10.79 10.18 -4.97
C LEU A 96 9.71 10.97 -4.20
N PHE A 97 9.70 10.83 -2.88
CA PHE A 97 8.77 11.50 -1.96
C PHE A 97 9.46 12.61 -1.19
N LYS A 98 10.16 13.50 -1.91
CA LYS A 98 10.95 14.60 -1.34
C LYS A 98 10.10 15.53 -0.47
N SER A 99 10.67 15.95 0.66
CA SER A 99 10.12 17.00 1.51
C SER A 99 10.24 18.37 0.84
N ARG A 100 9.32 19.29 1.13
CA ARG A 100 9.43 20.68 0.69
C ARG A 100 10.47 21.48 1.47
N GLN A 101 10.80 21.04 2.68
CA GLN A 101 11.66 21.78 3.62
C GLN A 101 13.13 21.39 3.53
N CYS A 102 13.44 20.21 3.03
CA CYS A 102 14.81 19.70 2.99
C CYS A 102 15.01 18.70 1.85
N ASN A 103 16.29 18.46 1.48
CA ASN A 103 16.63 17.46 0.46
C ASN A 103 16.61 16.02 1.03
N LYS A 104 15.51 15.66 1.70
CA LYS A 104 15.24 14.32 2.27
C LYS A 104 13.83 13.91 1.92
N SER A 105 13.53 12.63 2.05
CA SER A 105 12.15 12.12 1.96
C SER A 105 11.28 12.68 3.09
N ILE A 106 9.96 12.74 2.86
CA ILE A 106 9.01 13.02 3.95
C ILE A 106 9.11 11.94 5.02
N THR A 107 8.75 12.29 6.25
CA THR A 107 8.74 11.33 7.37
C THR A 107 7.57 10.36 7.28
N ARG A 108 7.69 9.20 7.94
CA ARG A 108 6.59 8.24 8.12
C ARG A 108 5.36 8.89 8.74
N GLN A 109 5.57 9.77 9.72
CA GLN A 109 4.48 10.51 10.36
C GLN A 109 3.76 11.42 9.37
N ARG A 110 4.51 12.13 8.52
CA ARG A 110 3.93 12.99 7.48
C ARG A 110 3.15 12.16 6.46
N ALA A 111 3.69 11.05 5.99
CA ALA A 111 3.01 10.13 5.09
C ALA A 111 1.69 9.62 5.71
N TYR A 112 1.71 9.23 6.98
CA TYR A 112 0.50 8.83 7.72
C TYR A 112 -0.55 9.94 7.77
N GLN A 113 -0.15 11.18 8.11
CA GLN A 113 -1.06 12.33 8.17
C GLN A 113 -1.74 12.60 6.82
N ILE A 114 -0.96 12.52 5.71
CA ILE A 114 -1.46 12.70 4.36
C ILE A 114 -2.53 11.65 4.03
N ILE A 115 -2.21 10.38 4.24
CA ILE A 115 -3.10 9.25 3.95
C ILE A 115 -4.36 9.31 4.83
N LYS A 116 -4.18 9.53 6.13
CA LYS A 116 -5.30 9.61 7.08
C LYS A 116 -6.26 10.74 6.71
N LYS A 117 -5.73 11.93 6.39
CA LYS A 117 -6.55 13.06 5.98
C LYS A 117 -7.35 12.73 4.71
N ALA A 118 -6.70 12.22 3.67
CA ALA A 118 -7.37 11.87 2.42
C ALA A 118 -8.45 10.80 2.61
N CYS A 119 -8.16 9.76 3.40
CA CYS A 119 -9.14 8.73 3.72
C CYS A 119 -10.35 9.28 4.47
N ASN A 120 -10.13 10.14 5.46
CA ASN A 120 -11.23 10.76 6.22
C ASN A 120 -12.13 11.62 5.34
N GLU A 121 -11.56 12.42 4.43
CA GLU A 121 -12.32 13.23 3.47
C GLU A 121 -13.18 12.36 2.53
N CYS A 122 -12.70 11.17 2.19
CA CYS A 122 -13.44 10.18 1.41
C CYS A 122 -14.30 9.23 2.28
N LYS A 123 -14.53 9.55 3.57
CA LYS A 123 -15.32 8.76 4.53
C LYS A 123 -14.80 7.33 4.73
N VAL A 124 -13.49 7.14 4.65
CA VAL A 124 -12.80 5.88 4.97
C VAL A 124 -12.10 6.03 6.30
N TYR A 125 -12.55 5.26 7.30
CA TYR A 125 -12.07 5.34 8.67
C TYR A 125 -11.21 4.12 9.05
N ASN A 126 -10.67 4.10 10.27
CA ASN A 126 -9.80 3.02 10.78
C ASN A 126 -8.53 2.79 9.95
N VAL A 127 -7.97 3.87 9.42
CA VAL A 127 -6.75 3.85 8.62
C VAL A 127 -5.50 4.08 9.47
N GLY A 128 -4.41 3.42 9.07
CA GLY A 128 -3.11 3.51 9.73
C GLY A 128 -1.96 3.33 8.75
N THR A 129 -0.74 3.23 9.27
CA THR A 129 0.48 3.07 8.47
C THR A 129 0.51 1.80 7.62
N HIS A 130 -0.30 0.80 7.96
CA HIS A 130 -0.41 -0.47 7.25
C HIS A 130 -1.61 -0.57 6.31
N THR A 131 -2.51 0.40 6.29
CA THR A 131 -3.74 0.35 5.47
C THR A 131 -3.44 0.09 4.00
N LEU A 132 -2.48 0.81 3.41
CA LEU A 132 -2.16 0.66 1.98
C LEU A 132 -1.64 -0.75 1.66
N ARG A 133 -0.74 -1.27 2.50
CA ARG A 133 -0.19 -2.60 2.35
C ARG A 133 -1.26 -3.69 2.58
N LYS A 134 -2.16 -3.50 3.54
CA LYS A 134 -3.32 -4.38 3.74
C LYS A 134 -4.27 -4.34 2.55
N THR A 135 -4.50 -3.16 1.96
CA THR A 135 -5.34 -2.97 0.76
C THR A 135 -4.76 -3.73 -0.42
N PHE A 136 -3.45 -3.60 -0.68
CA PHE A 136 -2.77 -4.41 -1.69
C PHE A 136 -3.02 -5.90 -1.48
N GLY A 137 -2.74 -6.42 -0.29
CA GLY A 137 -2.88 -7.85 -0.01
C GLY A 137 -4.32 -8.35 -0.10
N TYR A 138 -5.28 -7.57 0.38
CA TYR A 138 -6.69 -7.89 0.30
C TYR A 138 -7.16 -8.07 -1.16
N HIS A 139 -6.89 -7.07 -2.01
CA HIS A 139 -7.31 -7.13 -3.42
C HIS A 139 -6.54 -8.17 -4.22
N THR A 140 -5.25 -8.35 -3.95
CA THR A 140 -4.45 -9.40 -4.57
C THR A 140 -5.01 -10.78 -4.23
N TYR A 141 -5.32 -11.03 -2.95
CA TYR A 141 -5.92 -12.30 -2.54
C TYR A 141 -7.30 -12.56 -3.17
N LEU A 142 -8.12 -11.52 -3.33
CA LEU A 142 -9.43 -11.69 -4.01
C LEU A 142 -9.28 -12.15 -5.46
N ILE A 143 -8.22 -11.72 -6.14
CA ILE A 143 -7.94 -12.06 -7.54
C ILE A 143 -7.29 -13.44 -7.65
N THR A 144 -6.24 -13.69 -6.89
CA THR A 144 -5.36 -14.84 -7.08
C THR A 144 -5.72 -16.05 -6.22
N LYS A 145 -6.33 -15.82 -5.04
CA LYS A 145 -6.51 -16.80 -3.95
C LYS A 145 -5.20 -17.43 -3.48
N ASP A 146 -4.07 -16.94 -3.92
CA ASP A 146 -2.73 -17.42 -3.60
C ASP A 146 -2.19 -16.71 -2.34
N VAL A 147 -2.29 -17.41 -1.22
CA VAL A 147 -1.76 -16.92 0.05
C VAL A 147 -0.23 -17.08 0.12
N ALA A 148 0.33 -18.07 -0.57
CA ALA A 148 1.77 -18.32 -0.55
C ALA A 148 2.54 -17.16 -1.21
N MET A 149 2.06 -16.67 -2.35
CA MET A 149 2.60 -15.47 -2.99
C MET A 149 2.56 -14.26 -2.05
N LEU A 150 1.47 -14.06 -1.31
CA LEU A 150 1.36 -12.95 -0.36
C LEU A 150 2.26 -13.12 0.86
N MET A 151 2.48 -14.36 1.32
CA MET A 151 3.46 -14.65 2.39
C MET A 151 4.86 -14.19 1.98
N ASP A 152 5.27 -14.50 0.75
CA ASP A 152 6.57 -14.10 0.22
C ASP A 152 6.70 -12.57 0.13
N ILE A 153 5.70 -11.88 -0.44
CA ILE A 153 5.69 -10.40 -0.55
C ILE A 153 5.70 -9.73 0.83
N PHE A 154 4.98 -10.30 1.79
CA PHE A 154 4.86 -9.71 3.13
C PHE A 154 5.92 -10.18 4.11
N ASN A 155 6.69 -11.20 3.75
CA ASN A 155 7.64 -11.85 4.63
C ASN A 155 6.95 -12.41 5.90
N HIS A 156 5.85 -13.16 5.70
CA HIS A 156 5.09 -13.78 6.78
C HIS A 156 5.42 -15.26 6.86
N SER A 157 5.47 -15.80 8.08
CA SER A 157 5.85 -17.19 8.35
C SER A 157 4.70 -18.20 8.18
N SER A 158 3.44 -17.74 8.10
CA SER A 158 2.31 -18.66 7.93
C SER A 158 1.15 -18.04 7.14
N PRO A 159 0.31 -18.90 6.50
CA PRO A 159 -0.91 -18.48 5.83
C PRO A 159 -1.88 -17.75 6.77
N ASP A 160 -2.05 -18.22 8.00
CA ASP A 160 -2.99 -17.64 8.97
C ASP A 160 -2.61 -16.22 9.36
N ILE A 161 -1.32 -15.95 9.54
CA ILE A 161 -0.81 -14.60 9.79
C ILE A 161 -1.19 -13.69 8.61
N THR A 162 -0.98 -14.16 7.38
CA THR A 162 -1.27 -13.39 6.17
C THR A 162 -2.75 -13.10 6.01
N LEU A 163 -3.61 -14.13 6.13
CA LEU A 163 -5.06 -13.99 6.00
C LEU A 163 -5.65 -13.06 7.07
N ARG A 164 -5.18 -13.20 8.31
CA ARG A 164 -5.55 -12.30 9.42
C ARG A 164 -5.09 -10.88 9.15
N TYR A 165 -3.85 -10.71 8.68
CA TYR A 165 -3.26 -9.41 8.37
C TYR A 165 -4.08 -8.63 7.33
N ILE A 166 -4.52 -9.29 6.26
CA ILE A 166 -5.33 -8.68 5.18
C ILE A 166 -6.83 -8.63 5.49
N GLY A 167 -7.27 -9.12 6.64
CA GLY A 167 -8.67 -9.04 7.09
C GLY A 167 -9.62 -10.09 6.51
N ILE A 168 -9.12 -11.11 5.81
CA ILE A 168 -9.94 -12.16 5.18
C ILE A 168 -10.57 -13.10 6.23
N SER A 169 -9.84 -13.46 7.28
CA SER A 169 -10.38 -14.33 8.35
C SER A 169 -11.58 -13.69 9.05
N GLN A 170 -11.50 -12.40 9.34
CA GLN A 170 -12.61 -11.64 9.92
C GLN A 170 -13.83 -11.60 9.01
N GLU A 171 -13.61 -11.36 7.71
CA GLU A 171 -14.68 -11.29 6.72
C GLU A 171 -15.39 -12.65 6.56
N LYS A 172 -14.64 -13.75 6.47
CA LYS A 172 -15.22 -15.11 6.43
C LYS A 172 -16.06 -15.39 7.66
N ASN A 173 -15.57 -15.06 8.85
CA ASN A 173 -16.32 -15.24 10.10
C ASN A 173 -17.64 -14.46 10.07
N ASN A 174 -17.59 -13.17 9.69
CA ASN A 174 -18.78 -12.34 9.60
C ASN A 174 -19.79 -12.85 8.57
N GLN A 175 -19.33 -13.32 7.40
CA GLN A 175 -20.21 -13.91 6.37
C GLN A 175 -20.84 -15.22 6.85
N THR A 176 -20.09 -16.05 7.57
CA THR A 176 -20.59 -17.30 8.14
C THR A 176 -21.68 -17.03 9.15
N ILE A 177 -21.44 -16.11 10.10
CA ILE A 177 -22.42 -15.73 11.11
C ILE A 177 -23.73 -15.21 10.49
N LYS A 178 -23.64 -14.38 9.43
CA LYS A 178 -24.81 -13.87 8.72
C LYS A 178 -25.65 -14.94 8.01
N LYS A 179 -25.09 -16.12 7.77
CA LYS A 179 -25.79 -17.27 7.14
C LYS A 179 -26.48 -18.17 8.14
N LEU A 180 -26.24 -17.99 9.44
CA LEU A 180 -26.94 -18.77 10.47
C LEU A 180 -28.43 -18.43 10.43
N LYS A 181 -29.24 -19.46 10.29
CA LYS A 181 -30.71 -19.41 10.42
C LYS A 181 -31.10 -20.43 11.48
N TYR A 182 -31.85 -20.01 12.45
CA TYR A 182 -32.40 -20.87 13.52
C TYR A 182 -33.89 -21.12 13.24
#